data_07a483859c46cb297f91edd7779d7efc
#
_entry.id   07a483859c46cb297f91edd7779d7efc
#
_cell.length_a   1.000
_cell.length_b   1.000
_cell.length_c   1.000
_cell.angle_alpha   90.00
_cell.angle_beta   90.00
_cell.angle_gamma   90.00
#
_symmetry.space_group_name_H-M   'P 1'
#
loop_
_entity.id
_entity.type
_entity.pdbx_description
1 polymer ?
#
loop_
_entity_poly.entity_id
_entity_poly.type
_entity_poly.pdbx_seq_one_letter_code
_entity_poly.pdbx_strand_id
1 'polypeptide(L)'
;MKLRYYASALVVLIVIFATGFTFRMQEKKPWPVPDKYKSMKNQVASDAESIAAGKALWSTHCKSCHGVKGKGDGPKAAQLKTEPGDYSKASEQVQRD
;
A
#
# COMPACT_ATOMS: atom_id res chain seq x y z
N MET A 1 -9.93 -2.56 -52.03
CA MET A 1 -9.59 -1.43 -51.13
C MET A 1 -10.06 -1.65 -49.69
N LYS A 2 -11.28 -2.06 -49.47
CA LYS A 2 -11.84 -2.21 -48.10
C LYS A 2 -11.06 -3.20 -47.20
N LEU A 3 -10.58 -4.29 -47.77
CA LEU A 3 -9.80 -5.33 -47.02
C LEU A 3 -8.51 -4.76 -46.40
N ARG A 4 -7.83 -3.83 -47.09
CA ARG A 4 -6.60 -3.19 -46.58
C ARG A 4 -6.87 -2.31 -45.38
N TYR A 5 -8.00 -1.61 -45.36
CA TYR A 5 -8.41 -0.79 -44.20
C TYR A 5 -8.78 -1.64 -42.97
N TYR A 6 -9.45 -2.78 -43.19
CA TYR A 6 -9.74 -3.71 -42.08
C TYR A 6 -8.47 -4.34 -41.52
N ALA A 7 -7.50 -4.69 -42.37
CA ALA A 7 -6.21 -5.21 -41.91
C ALA A 7 -5.43 -4.17 -41.10
N SER A 8 -5.42 -2.90 -41.54
CA SER A 8 -4.76 -1.82 -40.79
C SER A 8 -5.44 -1.53 -39.47
N ALA A 9 -6.78 -1.51 -39.43
CA ALA A 9 -7.56 -1.32 -38.21
C ALA A 9 -7.30 -2.43 -37.19
N LEU A 10 -7.20 -3.68 -37.64
CA LEU A 10 -6.93 -4.82 -36.78
C LEU A 10 -5.52 -4.78 -36.20
N VAL A 11 -4.52 -4.36 -36.95
CA VAL A 11 -3.15 -4.17 -36.46
C VAL A 11 -3.09 -3.06 -35.41
N VAL A 12 -3.76 -1.93 -35.64
CA VAL A 12 -3.81 -0.83 -34.66
C VAL A 12 -4.49 -1.29 -33.36
N LEU A 13 -5.54 -2.07 -33.45
CA LEU A 13 -6.27 -2.60 -32.30
C LEU A 13 -5.42 -3.56 -31.48
N ILE A 14 -4.63 -4.42 -32.14
CA ILE A 14 -3.69 -5.33 -31.50
C ILE A 14 -2.57 -4.56 -30.79
N VAL A 15 -2.04 -3.50 -31.40
CA VAL A 15 -1.00 -2.65 -30.79
C VAL A 15 -1.53 -1.94 -29.57
N ILE A 16 -2.75 -1.38 -29.61
CA ILE A 16 -3.39 -0.73 -28.46
C ILE A 16 -3.62 -1.74 -27.33
N PHE A 17 -4.07 -2.95 -27.66
CA PHE A 17 -4.26 -4.02 -26.66
C PHE A 17 -2.94 -4.48 -26.03
N ALA A 18 -1.89 -4.62 -26.85
CA ALA A 18 -0.55 -5.02 -26.36
C ALA A 18 0.10 -3.95 -25.48
N THR A 19 -0.07 -2.66 -25.78
CA THR A 19 0.46 -1.56 -24.96
C THR A 19 -0.36 -1.33 -23.70
N GLY A 20 -1.68 -1.56 -23.73
CA GLY A 20 -2.57 -1.43 -22.56
C GLY A 20 -2.30 -2.48 -21.47
N PHE A 21 -1.75 -3.64 -21.83
CA PHE A 21 -1.49 -4.74 -20.88
C PHE A 21 -0.19 -4.57 -20.07
N THR A 22 0.63 -3.57 -20.37
CA THR A 22 1.89 -3.32 -19.65
C THR A 22 1.75 -2.37 -18.44
N PHE A 23 0.56 -1.87 -18.12
CA PHE A 23 0.30 -1.31 -16.81
C PHE A 23 0.26 -2.43 -15.76
N ARG A 24 1.39 -3.12 -15.58
CA ARG A 24 1.60 -3.92 -14.38
C ARG A 24 1.53 -2.96 -13.20
N MET A 25 0.57 -3.20 -12.35
CA MET A 25 0.58 -2.66 -10.99
C MET A 25 1.98 -2.95 -10.45
N GLN A 26 2.72 -1.89 -10.23
CA GLN A 26 4.07 -1.97 -9.67
C GLN A 26 3.88 -2.46 -8.24
N GLU A 27 4.06 -3.77 -8.02
CA GLU A 27 4.04 -4.33 -6.66
C GLU A 27 5.10 -3.58 -5.85
N LYS A 28 4.66 -2.94 -4.77
CA LYS A 28 5.57 -2.29 -3.84
C LYS A 28 6.50 -3.36 -3.29
N LYS A 29 7.77 -3.29 -3.67
CA LYS A 29 8.77 -4.24 -3.15
C LYS A 29 8.92 -4.03 -1.65
N PRO A 30 9.01 -5.12 -0.87
CA PRO A 30 9.31 -5.01 0.56
C PRO A 30 10.59 -4.21 0.78
N TRP A 31 10.64 -3.46 1.85
CA TRP A 31 11.87 -2.75 2.23
C TRP A 31 12.95 -3.77 2.61
N PRO A 32 14.19 -3.60 2.13
CA PRO A 32 15.27 -4.50 2.51
C PRO A 32 15.58 -4.31 4.00
N VAL A 33 15.26 -5.32 4.80
CA VAL A 33 15.61 -5.35 6.22
C VAL A 33 16.94 -6.06 6.36
N PRO A 34 18.01 -5.43 6.92
CA PRO A 34 19.26 -6.10 7.17
C PRO A 34 19.07 -7.33 8.07
N ASP A 35 19.77 -8.43 7.77
CA ASP A 35 19.57 -9.73 8.44
C ASP A 35 19.72 -9.67 9.96
N LYS A 36 20.59 -8.80 10.46
CA LYS A 36 20.76 -8.58 11.90
C LYS A 36 19.50 -8.14 12.64
N TYR A 37 18.53 -7.55 11.94
CA TYR A 37 17.26 -7.08 12.54
C TYR A 37 16.13 -8.10 12.38
N LYS A 38 16.24 -9.06 11.44
CA LYS A 38 15.18 -10.04 11.19
C LYS A 38 14.96 -11.00 12.36
N SER A 39 15.98 -11.24 13.17
CA SER A 39 15.94 -12.13 14.33
C SER A 39 15.67 -11.41 15.65
N MET A 40 15.48 -10.09 15.63
CA MET A 40 15.21 -9.32 16.84
C MET A 40 13.82 -9.67 17.39
N LYS A 41 13.80 -10.04 18.67
CA LYS A 41 12.55 -10.26 19.40
C LYS A 41 11.97 -8.91 19.84
N ASN A 42 10.64 -8.80 19.80
CA ASN A 42 9.95 -7.66 20.39
C ASN A 42 10.25 -7.61 21.90
N GLN A 43 10.73 -6.47 22.38
CA GLN A 43 11.03 -6.25 23.80
C GLN A 43 9.78 -5.93 24.63
N VAL A 44 8.68 -5.59 23.96
CA VAL A 44 7.41 -5.24 24.63
C VAL A 44 6.51 -6.47 24.64
N ALA A 45 6.05 -6.85 25.84
CA ALA A 45 5.10 -7.95 25.97
C ALA A 45 3.76 -7.62 25.30
N SER A 46 3.13 -8.63 24.73
CA SER A 46 1.77 -8.49 24.16
C SER A 46 0.73 -8.77 25.26
N ASP A 47 0.57 -7.80 26.15
CA ASP A 47 -0.38 -7.85 27.25
C ASP A 47 -1.39 -6.69 27.20
N ALA A 48 -2.37 -6.71 28.10
CA ALA A 48 -3.43 -5.71 28.15
C ALA A 48 -2.91 -4.30 28.44
N GLU A 49 -1.84 -4.18 29.24
CA GLU A 49 -1.25 -2.90 29.59
C GLU A 49 -0.54 -2.25 28.40
N SER A 50 0.32 -3.01 27.72
CA SER A 50 1.04 -2.53 26.54
C SER A 50 0.09 -2.18 25.39
N ILE A 51 -1.00 -2.96 25.20
CA ILE A 51 -2.05 -2.66 24.21
C ILE A 51 -2.78 -1.37 24.57
N ALA A 52 -3.13 -1.16 25.84
CA ALA A 52 -3.80 0.06 26.29
C ALA A 52 -2.91 1.30 26.10
N ALA A 53 -1.64 1.19 26.46
CA ALA A 53 -0.64 2.24 26.23
C ALA A 53 -0.48 2.56 24.73
N GLY A 54 -0.39 1.54 23.87
CA GLY A 54 -0.33 1.69 22.43
C GLY A 54 -1.56 2.39 21.85
N LYS A 55 -2.76 2.06 22.32
CA LYS A 55 -4.01 2.74 21.92
C LYS A 55 -4.02 4.22 22.31
N ALA A 56 -3.51 4.55 23.48
CA ALA A 56 -3.41 5.94 23.94
C ALA A 56 -2.44 6.73 23.04
N LEU A 57 -1.27 6.17 22.75
CA LEU A 57 -0.30 6.78 21.83
C LEU A 57 -0.86 6.94 20.41
N TRP A 58 -1.54 5.93 19.89
CA TRP A 58 -2.21 6.00 18.60
C TRP A 58 -3.23 7.14 18.55
N SER A 59 -4.07 7.24 19.56
CA SER A 59 -5.10 8.28 19.64
C SER A 59 -4.53 9.68 19.65
N THR A 60 -3.38 9.86 20.30
CA THR A 60 -2.73 11.17 20.45
C THR A 60 -1.93 11.56 19.21
N HIS A 61 -1.18 10.63 18.62
CA HIS A 61 -0.17 10.96 17.62
C HIS A 61 -0.49 10.51 16.20
N CYS A 62 -1.27 9.44 16.02
CA CYS A 62 -1.42 8.77 14.71
C CYS A 62 -2.81 8.92 14.09
N LYS A 63 -3.84 8.87 14.92
CA LYS A 63 -5.26 8.82 14.51
C LYS A 63 -5.67 9.98 13.62
N SER A 64 -5.12 11.17 13.81
CA SER A 64 -5.51 12.36 13.04
C SER A 64 -5.25 12.21 11.53
N CYS A 65 -4.23 11.46 11.14
CA CYS A 65 -3.90 11.17 9.75
C CYS A 65 -4.33 9.75 9.35
N HIS A 66 -4.03 8.76 10.20
CA HIS A 66 -4.27 7.35 9.87
C HIS A 66 -5.68 6.84 10.16
N GLY A 67 -6.51 7.62 10.85
CA GLY A 67 -7.88 7.22 11.22
C GLY A 67 -7.94 6.32 12.44
N VAL A 68 -9.15 6.10 12.96
CA VAL A 68 -9.39 5.28 14.17
C VAL A 68 -8.98 3.83 13.96
N LYS A 69 -9.18 3.31 12.75
CA LYS A 69 -8.91 1.90 12.38
C LYS A 69 -7.65 1.73 11.53
N GLY A 70 -6.84 2.80 11.38
CA GLY A 70 -5.62 2.73 10.59
C GLY A 70 -5.82 2.64 9.08
N LYS A 71 -6.97 3.07 8.56
CA LYS A 71 -7.31 3.00 7.12
C LYS A 71 -6.76 4.15 6.29
N GLY A 72 -6.07 5.11 6.91
CA GLY A 72 -5.62 6.32 6.22
C GLY A 72 -6.73 7.37 6.02
N ASP A 73 -7.86 7.21 6.71
CA ASP A 73 -9.07 8.03 6.60
C ASP A 73 -9.22 9.05 7.74
N GLY A 74 -8.11 9.45 8.34
CA GLY A 74 -8.12 10.47 9.38
C GLY A 74 -8.48 11.87 8.85
N PRO A 75 -9.01 12.77 9.69
CA PRO A 75 -9.47 14.09 9.25
C PRO A 75 -8.37 14.97 8.63
N LYS A 76 -7.10 14.71 8.92
CA LYS A 76 -5.96 15.39 8.31
C LYS A 76 -5.41 14.71 7.05
N ALA A 77 -5.89 13.51 6.70
CA ALA A 77 -5.37 12.74 5.58
C ALA A 77 -5.44 13.50 4.25
N ALA A 78 -6.55 14.17 3.98
CA ALA A 78 -6.76 14.95 2.75
C ALA A 78 -5.83 16.18 2.60
N GLN A 79 -5.16 16.60 3.66
CA GLN A 79 -4.24 17.74 3.65
C GLN A 79 -2.78 17.31 3.38
N LEU A 80 -2.51 16.03 3.35
CA LEU A 80 -1.17 15.49 3.15
C LEU A 80 -0.87 15.37 1.66
N LYS A 81 0.38 15.62 1.28
CA LYS A 81 0.86 15.40 -0.10
C LYS A 81 0.92 13.91 -0.47
N THR A 82 1.09 13.06 0.53
CA THR A 82 1.14 11.61 0.39
C THR A 82 0.03 11.01 1.25
N GLU A 83 -0.77 10.15 0.67
CA GLU A 83 -1.84 9.47 1.40
C GLU A 83 -1.26 8.59 2.52
N PRO A 84 -1.82 8.64 3.73
CA PRO A 84 -1.48 7.70 4.78
C PRO A 84 -1.87 6.29 4.35
N GLY A 85 -0.96 5.32 4.47
CA GLY A 85 -1.24 3.94 4.12
C GLY A 85 -2.40 3.33 4.91
N ASP A 86 -3.09 2.37 4.31
CA ASP A 86 -4.14 1.58 4.98
C ASP A 86 -3.51 0.40 5.72
N TYR A 87 -3.22 0.59 7.01
CA TYR A 87 -2.61 -0.43 7.87
C TYR A 87 -3.55 -1.59 8.23
N SER A 88 -4.82 -1.51 7.86
CA SER A 88 -5.76 -2.61 8.04
C SER A 88 -5.62 -3.70 6.98
N LYS A 89 -4.89 -3.44 5.90
CA LYS A 89 -4.65 -4.38 4.80
C LYS A 89 -3.42 -5.24 5.06
N ALA A 90 -3.56 -6.54 4.89
CA ALA A 90 -2.45 -7.49 5.01
C ALA A 90 -1.27 -7.16 4.08
N SER A 91 -1.54 -6.69 2.86
CA SER A 91 -0.52 -6.27 1.89
C SER A 91 0.37 -5.12 2.37
N GLU A 92 -0.16 -4.24 3.21
CA GLU A 92 0.62 -3.14 3.81
C GLU A 92 1.43 -3.62 5.02
N GLN A 93 1.02 -4.68 5.67
CA GLN A 93 1.72 -5.28 6.83
C GLN A 93 2.93 -6.10 6.39
N VAL A 94 2.80 -6.90 5.32
CA VAL A 94 3.89 -7.75 4.78
C VAL A 94 5.15 -6.95 4.38
N GLN A 95 5.04 -5.66 4.13
CA GLN A 95 6.18 -4.82 3.77
C GLN A 95 7.06 -4.42 4.97
N ARG A 96 6.70 -4.81 6.19
CA ARG A 96 7.30 -4.34 7.43
C ARG A 96 7.89 -5.43 8.32
N ASP A 97 7.70 -6.68 7.91
CA ASP A 97 8.28 -7.85 8.57
C ASP A 97 9.71 -8.13 8.09
#